data_9899bfe36c65e0a5d174547c38aae0c4
#
_entry.id   9899bfe36c65e0a5d174547c38aae0c4
#
_cell.length_a   1.000
_cell.length_b   1.000
_cell.length_c   1.000
_cell.angle_alpha   90.00
_cell.angle_beta   90.00
_cell.angle_gamma   90.00
#
_symmetry.space_group_name_H-M   'P 1'
#
loop_
_entity.id
_entity.type
_entity.pdbx_description
1 polymer ?
#
loop_
_entity_poly.entity_id
_entity_poly.type
_entity_poly.pdbx_seq_one_letter_code
_entity_poly.pdbx_strand_id
1 'polypeptide(L)'
;LGIPNGGILVALGVALALEAEFNLIVSRKIPLPLSPEGGFGAVTDDGTTILNEDMVKRFNLSPQQITYQVSRVRSDIRQRSLLYHRDRPPSRVKGRTVLMVDDGLASGYTMMAAVESIRGRQPREIIVAVPVASATALPKVEKVADRVISCVAGFGPEFYVSDFYRYWHEPSDDEVLQCFKEWGLRHRPNIEMLGKIPQKDTDTR
;
A
#
# COMPACT_ATOMS: atom_id res chain seq x y z
N LEU A 1 1.65 -4.38 -4.62
CA LEU A 1 0.62 -3.55 -3.98
C LEU A 1 1.27 -2.31 -3.40
N GLY A 2 0.81 -1.12 -3.79
CA GLY A 2 1.25 0.15 -3.20
C GLY A 2 0.34 0.58 -2.03
N ILE A 3 0.91 1.28 -1.06
CA ILE A 3 0.13 1.94 0.00
C ILE A 3 -0.12 3.40 -0.42
N PRO A 4 -1.38 3.83 -0.59
CA PRO A 4 -1.66 5.22 -0.97
C PRO A 4 -1.37 6.21 0.19
N ASN A 5 -0.97 7.49 -0.12
CA ASN A 5 -0.87 8.00 -1.48
C ASN A 5 0.58 7.86 -2.03
N GLY A 6 1.62 8.22 -1.28
CA GLY A 6 3.02 8.27 -1.72
C GLY A 6 3.55 6.97 -2.30
N GLY A 7 3.26 5.86 -1.65
CA GLY A 7 3.71 4.54 -2.09
C GLY A 7 3.21 4.10 -3.46
N ILE A 8 2.15 4.71 -4.00
CA ILE A 8 1.61 4.36 -5.33
C ILE A 8 2.56 4.75 -6.46
N LEU A 9 3.21 5.91 -6.36
CA LEU A 9 4.18 6.36 -7.38
C LEU A 9 5.38 5.40 -7.44
N VAL A 10 5.88 5.00 -6.28
CA VAL A 10 6.99 4.04 -6.17
C VAL A 10 6.56 2.66 -6.67
N ALA A 11 5.36 2.21 -6.26
CA ALA A 11 4.82 0.92 -6.67
C ALA A 11 4.56 0.83 -8.18
N LEU A 12 4.15 1.93 -8.84
CA LEU A 12 4.03 1.98 -10.29
C LEU A 12 5.39 1.75 -10.95
N GLY A 13 6.44 2.45 -10.50
CA GLY A 13 7.80 2.27 -11.02
C GLY A 13 8.28 0.82 -10.88
N VAL A 14 8.08 0.22 -9.70
CA VAL A 14 8.41 -1.19 -9.44
C VAL A 14 7.61 -2.13 -10.34
N ALA A 15 6.29 -1.92 -10.47
CA ALA A 15 5.42 -2.77 -11.29
C ALA A 15 5.79 -2.71 -12.77
N LEU A 16 6.13 -1.52 -13.29
CA LEU A 16 6.58 -1.35 -14.67
C LEU A 16 7.93 -2.03 -14.92
N ALA A 17 8.88 -1.91 -13.98
CA ALA A 17 10.21 -2.50 -14.12
C ALA A 17 10.19 -4.03 -14.04
N LEU A 18 9.25 -4.61 -13.29
CA LEU A 18 9.12 -6.06 -13.09
C LEU A 18 8.03 -6.69 -13.99
N GLU A 19 7.36 -5.91 -14.82
CA GLU A 19 6.18 -6.34 -15.60
C GLU A 19 5.13 -7.03 -14.71
N ALA A 20 4.95 -6.52 -13.49
CA ALA A 20 4.12 -7.14 -12.46
C ALA A 20 2.71 -6.53 -12.42
N GLU A 21 1.75 -7.31 -11.94
CA GLU A 21 0.41 -6.80 -11.65
C GLU A 21 0.47 -5.67 -10.62
N PHE A 22 -0.23 -4.57 -10.91
CA PHE A 22 -0.24 -3.37 -10.09
C PHE A 22 -1.61 -3.12 -9.46
N ASN A 23 -1.63 -2.95 -8.15
CA ASN A 23 -2.83 -2.61 -7.38
C ASN A 23 -2.42 -1.93 -6.07
N LEU A 24 -3.38 -1.65 -5.20
CA LEU A 24 -3.16 -1.00 -3.92
C LEU A 24 -3.80 -1.75 -2.75
N ILE A 25 -3.37 -1.38 -1.55
CA ILE A 25 -4.03 -1.68 -0.29
C ILE A 25 -4.11 -0.40 0.55
N VAL A 26 -5.30 -0.04 0.99
CA VAL A 26 -5.46 1.16 1.81
C VAL A 26 -5.15 0.84 3.26
N SER A 27 -4.08 1.44 3.77
CA SER A 27 -3.68 1.39 5.17
C SER A 27 -3.37 2.80 5.65
N ARG A 28 -3.84 3.19 6.82
CA ARG A 28 -3.67 4.54 7.34
C ARG A 28 -3.30 4.56 8.81
N LYS A 29 -2.44 5.52 9.15
CA LYS A 29 -2.06 5.85 10.53
C LYS A 29 -3.30 6.20 11.35
N ILE A 30 -3.37 5.71 12.58
CA ILE A 30 -4.36 6.12 13.56
C ILE A 30 -3.75 7.27 14.37
N PRO A 31 -4.24 8.51 14.21
CA PRO A 31 -3.64 9.68 14.84
C PRO A 31 -3.92 9.73 16.34
N LEU A 32 -3.00 10.33 17.09
CA LEU A 32 -3.23 10.68 18.49
C LEU A 32 -4.36 11.73 18.60
N PRO A 33 -5.23 11.66 19.64
CA PRO A 33 -6.37 12.56 19.76
C PRO A 33 -6.03 14.05 19.77
N LEU A 34 -4.88 14.42 20.36
CA LEU A 34 -4.46 15.81 20.53
C LEU A 34 -3.21 16.18 19.70
N SER A 35 -2.67 15.23 18.93
CA SER A 35 -1.49 15.43 18.09
C SER A 35 -1.63 14.64 16.80
N PRO A 36 -2.29 15.19 15.77
CA PRO A 36 -2.55 14.47 14.50
C PRO A 36 -1.28 14.01 13.78
N GLU A 37 -0.16 14.70 13.98
CA GLU A 37 1.14 14.33 13.41
C GLU A 37 1.67 13.02 14.02
N GLY A 38 1.42 12.79 15.30
CA GLY A 38 1.71 11.53 15.96
C GLY A 38 0.69 10.45 15.63
N GLY A 39 1.09 9.19 15.76
CA GLY A 39 0.20 8.04 15.57
C GLY A 39 0.43 6.96 16.62
N PHE A 40 -0.63 6.26 16.98
CA PHE A 40 -0.56 5.14 17.93
C PHE A 40 -0.93 3.80 17.29
N GLY A 41 -0.87 3.71 15.97
CA GLY A 41 -1.13 2.49 15.23
C GLY A 41 -1.51 2.76 13.79
N ALA A 42 -2.02 1.72 13.13
CA ALA A 42 -2.57 1.80 11.79
C ALA A 42 -3.74 0.83 11.60
N VAL A 43 -4.59 1.11 10.61
CA VAL A 43 -5.75 0.28 10.26
C VAL A 43 -5.88 0.23 8.73
N THR A 44 -6.34 -0.92 8.22
CA THR A 44 -6.57 -1.18 6.79
C THR A 44 -8.05 -1.12 6.41
N ASP A 45 -8.33 -1.23 5.12
CA ASP A 45 -9.67 -1.24 4.54
C ASP A 45 -10.52 -2.45 5.00
N ASP A 46 -9.92 -3.61 5.22
CA ASP A 46 -10.60 -4.79 5.78
C ASP A 46 -10.76 -4.73 7.31
N GLY A 47 -10.19 -3.70 7.96
CA GLY A 47 -10.28 -3.46 9.40
C GLY A 47 -9.15 -4.09 10.22
N THR A 48 -8.15 -4.71 9.59
CA THR A 48 -6.94 -5.17 10.30
C THR A 48 -6.28 -3.98 10.99
N THR A 49 -6.08 -4.06 12.29
CA THR A 49 -5.61 -2.95 13.13
C THR A 49 -4.39 -3.39 13.92
N ILE A 50 -3.31 -2.60 13.84
CA ILE A 50 -2.09 -2.77 14.65
C ILE A 50 -1.93 -1.53 15.52
N LEU A 51 -1.81 -1.73 16.82
CA LEU A 51 -1.60 -0.65 17.80
C LEU A 51 -0.13 -0.61 18.24
N ASN A 52 0.34 0.59 18.50
CA ASN A 52 1.59 0.85 19.19
C ASN A 52 1.30 0.91 20.70
N GLU A 53 1.46 -0.21 21.37
CA GLU A 53 1.16 -0.35 22.79
C GLU A 53 1.95 0.63 23.67
N ASP A 54 3.18 0.97 23.29
CA ASP A 54 3.98 1.94 24.02
C ASP A 54 3.38 3.35 23.92
N MET A 55 2.87 3.71 22.74
CA MET A 55 2.18 4.99 22.54
C MET A 55 0.83 5.02 23.25
N VAL A 56 0.08 3.91 23.20
CA VAL A 56 -1.20 3.76 23.94
C VAL A 56 -0.97 3.98 25.44
N LYS A 57 0.05 3.33 26.00
CA LYS A 57 0.42 3.50 27.43
C LYS A 57 0.95 4.89 27.74
N ARG A 58 1.88 5.39 26.91
CA ARG A 58 2.53 6.71 27.09
C ARG A 58 1.52 7.86 27.15
N PHE A 59 0.48 7.79 26.30
CA PHE A 59 -0.57 8.81 26.23
C PHE A 59 -1.82 8.44 27.04
N ASN A 60 -1.77 7.33 27.79
CA ASN A 60 -2.87 6.86 28.64
C ASN A 60 -4.21 6.83 27.89
N LEU A 61 -4.20 6.28 26.65
CA LEU A 61 -5.39 6.25 25.82
C LEU A 61 -6.41 5.23 26.35
N SER A 62 -7.63 5.69 26.60
CA SER A 62 -8.71 4.82 27.02
C SER A 62 -9.22 3.97 25.85
N PRO A 63 -9.84 2.79 26.12
CA PRO A 63 -10.47 1.96 25.10
C PRO A 63 -11.47 2.73 24.23
N GLN A 64 -12.21 3.67 24.82
CA GLN A 64 -13.18 4.51 24.10
C GLN A 64 -12.49 5.46 23.11
N GLN A 65 -11.39 6.09 23.52
CA GLN A 65 -10.58 6.95 22.63
C GLN A 65 -9.97 6.16 21.48
N ILE A 66 -9.44 4.97 21.76
CA ILE A 66 -8.89 4.08 20.72
C ILE A 66 -9.99 3.71 19.72
N THR A 67 -11.13 3.19 20.19
CA THR A 67 -12.26 2.80 19.35
C THR A 67 -12.77 3.96 18.50
N TYR A 68 -12.87 5.15 19.07
CA TYR A 68 -13.30 6.36 18.37
C TYR A 68 -12.34 6.72 17.24
N GLN A 69 -11.03 6.77 17.51
CA GLN A 69 -10.04 7.10 16.47
C GLN A 69 -9.97 6.06 15.36
N VAL A 70 -10.00 4.77 15.72
CA VAL A 70 -10.05 3.67 14.74
C VAL A 70 -11.29 3.80 13.85
N SER A 71 -12.47 4.07 14.43
CA SER A 71 -13.72 4.20 13.65
C SER A 71 -13.69 5.40 12.70
N ARG A 72 -13.12 6.53 13.11
CA ARG A 72 -12.92 7.70 12.24
C ARG A 72 -12.04 7.36 11.03
N VAL A 73 -10.85 6.80 11.30
CA VAL A 73 -9.91 6.43 10.21
C VAL A 73 -10.54 5.39 9.29
N ARG A 74 -11.29 4.42 9.81
CA ARG A 74 -12.02 3.45 8.97
C ARG A 74 -13.09 4.09 8.09
N SER A 75 -13.75 5.14 8.57
CA SER A 75 -14.70 5.91 7.73
C SER A 75 -13.98 6.57 6.54
N ASP A 76 -12.84 7.22 6.80
CA ASP A 76 -12.03 7.86 5.76
C ASP A 76 -11.49 6.83 4.75
N ILE A 77 -11.02 5.67 5.25
CA ILE A 77 -10.57 4.56 4.42
C ILE A 77 -11.68 4.07 3.49
N ARG A 78 -12.90 3.90 4.00
CA ARG A 78 -14.04 3.44 3.18
C ARG A 78 -14.32 4.37 2.00
N GLN A 79 -14.29 5.68 2.23
CA GLN A 79 -14.51 6.66 1.15
C GLN A 79 -13.41 6.54 0.09
N ARG A 80 -12.15 6.44 0.49
CA ARG A 80 -11.01 6.27 -0.44
C ARG A 80 -11.02 4.92 -1.14
N SER A 81 -11.36 3.85 -0.44
CA SER A 81 -11.49 2.52 -1.04
C SER A 81 -12.56 2.49 -2.13
N LEU A 82 -13.70 3.13 -1.92
CA LEU A 82 -14.75 3.27 -2.96
C LEU A 82 -14.23 4.01 -4.19
N LEU A 83 -13.42 5.06 -3.99
CA LEU A 83 -12.82 5.82 -5.07
C LEU A 83 -11.81 4.97 -5.86
N TYR A 84 -10.87 4.30 -5.15
CA TYR A 84 -9.77 3.57 -5.77
C TYR A 84 -10.19 2.24 -6.40
N HIS A 85 -11.19 1.56 -5.82
CA HIS A 85 -11.68 0.26 -6.28
C HIS A 85 -12.90 0.33 -7.20
N ARG A 86 -13.35 1.54 -7.58
CA ARG A 86 -14.54 1.75 -8.42
C ARG A 86 -14.55 0.86 -9.66
N ASP A 87 -13.41 0.75 -10.33
CA ASP A 87 -13.25 -0.01 -11.57
C ASP A 87 -12.23 -1.14 -11.45
N ARG A 88 -11.86 -1.52 -10.20
CA ARG A 88 -10.78 -2.49 -9.93
C ARG A 88 -11.10 -3.35 -8.73
N PRO A 89 -11.25 -4.65 -8.91
CA PRO A 89 -11.38 -5.55 -7.78
C PRO A 89 -10.06 -5.63 -6.99
N PRO A 90 -10.12 -5.95 -5.70
CA PRO A 90 -8.93 -6.28 -4.91
C PRO A 90 -8.11 -7.39 -5.58
N SER A 91 -6.78 -7.31 -5.49
CA SER A 91 -5.89 -8.32 -6.06
C SER A 91 -6.12 -9.70 -5.46
N ARG A 92 -6.07 -10.71 -6.32
CA ARG A 92 -6.01 -12.12 -5.90
C ARG A 92 -4.58 -12.46 -5.50
N VAL A 93 -4.31 -12.49 -4.21
CA VAL A 93 -2.96 -12.69 -3.66
C VAL A 93 -2.68 -14.12 -3.21
N LYS A 94 -3.70 -14.97 -3.09
CA LYS A 94 -3.56 -16.35 -2.62
C LYS A 94 -2.54 -17.14 -3.45
N GLY A 95 -1.53 -17.72 -2.78
CA GLY A 95 -0.47 -18.50 -3.40
C GLY A 95 0.55 -17.71 -4.24
N ARG A 96 0.46 -16.37 -4.25
CA ARG A 96 1.35 -15.49 -5.03
C ARG A 96 2.39 -14.82 -4.14
N THR A 97 3.54 -14.47 -4.71
CA THR A 97 4.45 -13.50 -4.09
C THR A 97 3.86 -12.11 -4.21
N VAL A 98 3.76 -11.41 -3.09
CA VAL A 98 3.23 -10.04 -3.02
C VAL A 98 4.35 -9.08 -2.63
N LEU A 99 4.63 -8.11 -3.50
CA LEU A 99 5.46 -6.96 -3.16
C LEU A 99 4.57 -5.88 -2.54
N MET A 100 4.87 -5.52 -1.30
CA MET A 100 4.25 -4.41 -0.57
C MET A 100 5.17 -3.21 -0.67
N VAL A 101 4.69 -2.11 -1.26
CA VAL A 101 5.53 -0.95 -1.59
C VAL A 101 4.97 0.31 -0.96
N ASP A 102 5.85 1.13 -0.39
CA ASP A 102 5.53 2.46 0.12
C ASP A 102 6.65 3.44 -0.27
N ASP A 103 6.45 4.73 -0.08
CA ASP A 103 7.46 5.78 -0.28
C ASP A 103 8.56 5.76 0.81
N GLY A 104 8.27 5.20 1.97
CA GLY A 104 9.23 4.97 3.04
C GLY A 104 8.59 4.43 4.31
N LEU A 105 9.43 3.98 5.22
CA LEU A 105 9.02 3.46 6.53
C LEU A 105 9.49 4.40 7.65
N ALA A 106 8.62 5.29 8.15
CA ALA A 106 8.93 6.11 9.32
C ALA A 106 8.77 5.30 10.62
N SER A 107 7.55 4.94 11.01
CA SER A 107 7.27 4.13 12.20
C SER A 107 7.06 2.64 11.93
N GLY A 108 6.72 2.31 10.67
CA GLY A 108 6.44 0.97 10.17
C GLY A 108 5.02 0.45 10.41
N TYR A 109 4.20 1.08 11.25
CA TYR A 109 2.87 0.55 11.62
C TYR A 109 1.90 0.47 10.44
N THR A 110 1.91 1.43 9.51
CA THR A 110 1.08 1.40 8.30
C THR A 110 1.39 0.18 7.44
N MET A 111 2.69 -0.08 7.22
CA MET A 111 3.15 -1.25 6.50
C MET A 111 2.82 -2.55 7.24
N MET A 112 3.03 -2.60 8.56
CA MET A 112 2.71 -3.80 9.37
C MET A 112 1.22 -4.16 9.28
N ALA A 113 0.31 -3.17 9.40
CA ALA A 113 -1.12 -3.41 9.26
C ALA A 113 -1.48 -3.93 7.85
N ALA A 114 -0.88 -3.37 6.82
CA ALA A 114 -1.07 -3.81 5.43
C ALA A 114 -0.54 -5.25 5.21
N VAL A 115 0.63 -5.58 5.75
CA VAL A 115 1.22 -6.94 5.67
C VAL A 115 0.31 -7.95 6.36
N GLU A 116 -0.18 -7.67 7.58
CA GLU A 116 -1.08 -8.56 8.31
C GLU A 116 -2.40 -8.78 7.56
N SER A 117 -2.99 -7.73 7.00
CA SER A 117 -4.19 -7.85 6.15
C SER A 117 -3.94 -8.78 4.94
N ILE A 118 -2.81 -8.62 4.25
CA ILE A 118 -2.45 -9.48 3.12
C ILE A 118 -2.12 -10.89 3.58
N ARG A 119 -1.47 -11.08 4.74
CA ARG A 119 -1.15 -12.40 5.32
C ARG A 119 -2.42 -13.23 5.51
N GLY A 120 -3.50 -12.61 5.98
CA GLY A 120 -4.81 -13.26 6.11
C GLY A 120 -5.40 -13.79 4.80
N ARG A 121 -4.94 -13.30 3.65
CA ARG A 121 -5.38 -13.74 2.30
C ARG A 121 -4.52 -14.86 1.70
N GLN A 122 -3.64 -15.48 2.50
CA GLN A 122 -2.82 -16.65 2.18
C GLN A 122 -1.89 -16.46 0.95
N PRO A 123 -1.05 -15.41 0.90
CA PRO A 123 -0.02 -15.29 -0.11
C PRO A 123 1.04 -16.40 0.07
N ARG A 124 1.83 -16.66 -0.98
CA ARG A 124 2.99 -17.55 -0.88
C ARG A 124 4.14 -16.88 -0.11
N GLU A 125 4.34 -15.58 -0.37
CA GLU A 125 5.42 -14.78 0.20
C GLU A 125 5.03 -13.31 0.18
N ILE A 126 5.41 -12.56 1.22
CA ILE A 126 5.25 -11.09 1.29
C ILE A 126 6.64 -10.47 1.38
N ILE A 127 6.97 -9.65 0.39
CA ILE A 127 8.20 -8.87 0.32
C ILE A 127 7.84 -7.40 0.47
N VAL A 128 8.39 -6.73 1.46
CA VAL A 128 8.27 -5.27 1.61
C VAL A 128 9.44 -4.62 0.87
N ALA A 129 9.15 -3.65 0.01
CA ALA A 129 10.16 -2.91 -0.75
C ALA A 129 9.90 -1.41 -0.66
N VAL A 130 10.86 -0.66 -0.11
CA VAL A 130 10.77 0.79 0.08
C VAL A 130 12.09 1.47 -0.26
N PRO A 131 12.08 2.71 -0.79
CA PRO A 131 13.31 3.46 -1.03
C PRO A 131 14.08 3.75 0.26
N VAL A 132 13.38 4.07 1.34
CA VAL A 132 13.98 4.49 2.60
C VAL A 132 13.20 3.94 3.80
N ALA A 133 13.93 3.59 4.86
CA ALA A 133 13.32 3.16 6.11
C ALA A 133 14.08 3.69 7.32
N SER A 134 13.39 4.03 8.40
CA SER A 134 14.05 4.30 9.67
C SER A 134 14.63 3.01 10.26
N ALA A 135 15.79 3.13 10.89
CA ALA A 135 16.42 2.00 11.59
C ALA A 135 15.52 1.40 12.69
N THR A 136 14.55 2.17 13.20
CA THR A 136 13.58 1.70 14.20
C THR A 136 12.37 0.99 13.60
N ALA A 137 12.03 1.26 12.33
CA ALA A 137 10.91 0.60 11.63
C ALA A 137 11.30 -0.75 11.04
N LEU A 138 12.53 -0.87 10.50
CA LEU A 138 13.02 -2.08 9.85
C LEU A 138 12.79 -3.35 10.70
N PRO A 139 13.30 -3.46 11.95
CA PRO A 139 13.16 -4.67 12.74
C PRO A 139 11.70 -4.99 13.12
N LYS A 140 10.78 -4.01 13.07
CA LYS A 140 9.36 -4.25 13.31
C LYS A 140 8.70 -4.87 12.10
N VAL A 141 9.01 -4.36 10.90
CA VAL A 141 8.43 -4.85 9.64
C VAL A 141 9.01 -6.22 9.28
N GLU A 142 10.29 -6.47 9.57
CA GLU A 142 10.95 -7.78 9.40
C GLU A 142 10.31 -8.90 10.23
N LYS A 143 9.62 -8.58 11.32
CA LYS A 143 8.89 -9.58 12.12
C LYS A 143 7.60 -10.08 11.46
N VAL A 144 7.03 -9.33 10.54
CA VAL A 144 5.73 -9.64 9.93
C VAL A 144 5.84 -9.96 8.43
N ALA A 145 6.84 -9.42 7.73
CA ALA A 145 7.14 -9.72 6.33
C ALA A 145 8.14 -10.87 6.20
N ASP A 146 8.10 -11.60 5.08
CA ASP A 146 9.07 -12.66 4.81
C ASP A 146 10.43 -12.09 4.40
N ARG A 147 10.42 -10.92 3.74
CA ARG A 147 11.62 -10.17 3.35
C ARG A 147 11.34 -8.67 3.38
N VAL A 148 12.36 -7.89 3.75
CA VAL A 148 12.33 -6.42 3.67
C VAL A 148 13.52 -5.95 2.85
N ILE A 149 13.26 -5.07 1.88
CA ILE A 149 14.25 -4.45 1.01
C ILE A 149 14.13 -2.94 1.19
N SER A 150 15.20 -2.29 1.63
CA SER A 150 15.31 -0.84 1.68
C SER A 150 16.60 -0.40 1.00
N CYS A 151 16.53 0.63 0.16
CA CYS A 151 17.73 1.17 -0.47
C CYS A 151 18.59 1.95 0.53
N VAL A 152 17.95 2.66 1.47
CA VAL A 152 18.61 3.45 2.49
C VAL A 152 17.97 3.19 3.85
N ALA A 153 18.79 3.01 4.88
CA ALA A 153 18.39 3.01 6.28
C ALA A 153 18.80 4.35 6.93
N GLY A 154 17.81 5.09 7.44
CA GLY A 154 18.04 6.36 8.12
C GLY A 154 18.16 6.16 9.64
N PHE A 155 19.13 6.83 10.23
CA PHE A 155 19.39 6.81 11.67
C PHE A 155 19.14 8.20 12.25
N GLY A 156 18.62 8.27 13.47
CA GLY A 156 18.41 9.52 14.20
C GLY A 156 17.10 9.52 14.99
N PRO A 157 16.97 10.46 15.94
CA PRO A 157 15.76 10.59 16.75
C PRO A 157 14.57 11.13 15.93
N GLU A 158 14.85 11.92 14.91
CA GLU A 158 13.88 12.46 13.95
C GLU A 158 14.16 11.86 12.58
N PHE A 159 13.12 11.28 11.98
CA PHE A 159 13.19 10.63 10.69
C PHE A 159 11.96 11.03 9.88
N TYR A 160 12.17 11.75 8.81
CA TYR A 160 11.16 12.14 7.85
C TYR A 160 11.47 11.52 6.49
N VAL A 161 10.52 10.80 5.91
CA VAL A 161 10.66 10.18 4.58
C VAL A 161 10.98 11.24 3.53
N SER A 162 10.38 12.43 3.64
CA SER A 162 10.58 13.59 2.76
C SER A 162 12.04 14.02 2.60
N ASP A 163 12.88 13.84 3.63
CA ASP A 163 14.27 14.31 3.63
C ASP A 163 15.15 13.50 2.66
N PHE A 164 14.67 12.34 2.22
CA PHE A 164 15.37 11.45 1.29
C PHE A 164 14.96 11.64 -0.16
N TYR A 165 14.02 12.58 -0.43
CA TYR A 165 13.53 12.88 -1.78
C TYR A 165 14.03 14.26 -2.22
N ARG A 166 14.52 14.34 -3.46
CA ARG A 166 14.94 15.64 -4.04
C ARG A 166 13.77 16.59 -4.19
N TYR A 167 12.61 16.06 -4.57
CA TYR A 167 11.35 16.79 -4.70
C TYR A 167 10.29 15.98 -4.00
N TRP A 168 9.78 16.52 -2.90
CA TRP A 168 8.72 15.88 -2.13
C TRP A 168 7.39 16.58 -2.36
N HIS A 169 6.37 15.82 -2.67
CA HIS A 169 4.98 16.23 -2.55
C HIS A 169 4.16 15.01 -2.14
N GLU A 170 3.05 15.24 -1.44
CA GLU A 170 2.09 14.19 -1.14
C GLU A 170 1.13 14.06 -2.33
N PRO A 171 1.08 12.92 -3.03
CA PRO A 171 0.22 12.75 -4.19
C PRO A 171 -1.25 12.88 -3.81
N SER A 172 -2.02 13.56 -4.67
CA SER A 172 -3.48 13.61 -4.58
C SER A 172 -4.12 12.28 -4.97
N ASP A 173 -5.41 12.11 -4.62
CA ASP A 173 -6.18 10.94 -5.04
C ASP A 173 -6.30 10.84 -6.57
N ASP A 174 -6.32 11.97 -7.29
CA ASP A 174 -6.33 12.01 -8.76
C ASP A 174 -5.00 11.50 -9.35
N GLU A 175 -3.86 11.85 -8.76
CA GLU A 175 -2.55 11.34 -9.18
C GLU A 175 -2.46 9.83 -8.93
N VAL A 176 -2.99 9.33 -7.82
CA VAL A 176 -3.11 7.88 -7.57
C VAL A 176 -3.91 7.20 -8.68
N LEU A 177 -5.07 7.75 -9.06
CA LEU A 177 -5.88 7.21 -10.15
C LEU A 177 -5.18 7.29 -11.51
N GLN A 178 -4.38 8.35 -11.74
CA GLN A 178 -3.60 8.49 -12.96
C GLN A 178 -2.52 7.41 -13.09
N CYS A 179 -1.86 7.02 -12.00
CA CYS A 179 -0.90 5.91 -12.00
C CYS A 179 -1.52 4.60 -12.51
N PHE A 180 -2.76 4.34 -12.14
CA PHE A 180 -3.47 3.16 -12.62
C PHE A 180 -3.82 3.23 -14.11
N LYS A 181 -4.18 4.41 -14.61
CA LYS A 181 -4.42 4.62 -16.05
C LYS A 181 -3.14 4.38 -16.84
N GLU A 182 -2.03 4.93 -16.36
CA GLU A 182 -0.71 4.75 -17.00
C GLU A 182 -0.32 3.27 -17.07
N TRP A 183 -0.44 2.55 -15.95
CA TRP A 183 -0.16 1.11 -15.92
C TRP A 183 -1.05 0.35 -16.90
N GLY A 184 -2.35 0.65 -16.93
CA GLY A 184 -3.31 0.00 -17.83
C GLY A 184 -3.03 0.25 -19.32
N LEU A 185 -2.53 1.44 -19.68
CA LEU A 185 -2.13 1.75 -21.06
C LEU A 185 -0.93 0.91 -21.51
N ARG A 186 0.03 0.67 -20.63
CA ARG A 186 1.24 -0.11 -20.94
C ARG A 186 1.03 -1.62 -20.89
N HIS A 187 -0.01 -2.09 -20.19
CA HIS A 187 -0.33 -3.52 -20.01
C HIS A 187 -1.62 -3.96 -20.71
N ARG A 188 -2.15 -3.17 -21.67
CA ARG A 188 -3.23 -3.64 -22.54
C ARG A 188 -2.68 -4.77 -23.40
N PRO A 189 -3.26 -6.01 -23.34
CA PRO A 189 -2.93 -7.00 -24.35
C PRO A 189 -3.25 -6.38 -25.71
N ASN A 190 -2.32 -6.53 -26.66
CA ASN A 190 -2.45 -6.01 -28.02
C ASN A 190 -3.63 -6.76 -28.68
N ILE A 191 -4.85 -6.20 -28.58
CA ILE A 191 -6.10 -6.81 -29.10
C ILE A 191 -6.06 -6.84 -30.65
N GLU A 192 -5.14 -6.12 -31.30
CA GLU A 192 -4.98 -6.16 -32.76
C GLU A 192 -4.48 -7.50 -33.31
N MET A 193 -3.95 -8.40 -32.49
CA MET A 193 -3.52 -9.74 -32.96
C MET A 193 -4.62 -10.79 -32.98
N LEU A 194 -5.81 -10.54 -32.41
CA LEU A 194 -6.95 -11.46 -32.44
C LEU A 194 -7.94 -11.19 -33.56
N GLY A 195 -7.69 -10.21 -34.43
CA GLY A 195 -8.61 -9.76 -35.48
C GLY A 195 -8.47 -10.45 -36.84
N LYS A 196 -7.83 -11.62 -36.97
CA LYS A 196 -7.86 -12.42 -38.19
C LYS A 196 -8.51 -13.77 -37.92
N ILE A 197 -9.83 -13.76 -37.77
CA ILE A 197 -10.63 -14.96 -38.04
C ILE A 197 -10.67 -15.09 -39.56
N PRO A 198 -10.12 -16.17 -40.17
CA PRO A 198 -10.32 -16.40 -41.60
C PRO A 198 -11.81 -16.62 -41.85
N GLN A 199 -12.40 -15.79 -42.69
CA GLN A 199 -13.72 -16.06 -43.24
C GLN A 199 -13.63 -17.40 -43.97
N LYS A 200 -14.42 -18.39 -43.51
CA LYS A 200 -14.66 -19.60 -44.28
C LYS A 200 -15.43 -19.21 -45.53
N ASP A 201 -14.77 -19.35 -46.66
CA ASP A 201 -15.44 -19.35 -47.97
C ASP A 201 -16.50 -20.46 -47.96
N THR A 202 -17.75 -20.04 -47.90
CA THR A 202 -18.87 -20.88 -48.32
C THR A 202 -19.00 -20.71 -49.83
N ASP A 203 -18.20 -21.47 -50.55
CA ASP A 203 -18.47 -21.62 -51.99
C ASP A 203 -19.31 -22.89 -52.21
N THR A 204 -20.42 -22.62 -52.82
CA THR A 204 -21.51 -23.48 -53.18
C THR A 204 -21.10 -24.40 -54.34
N ARG A 205 -21.39 -25.67 -54.25
CA ARG A 205 -21.95 -26.46 -55.36
C ARG A 205 -22.65 -27.71 -54.84
#